data_4b0a8b7fde7082d5cd3319ba172bbde0
#
_entry.id   4b0a8b7fde7082d5cd3319ba172bbde0
#
_cell.length_a   1.000
_cell.length_b   1.000
_cell.length_c   1.000
_cell.angle_alpha   90.00
_cell.angle_beta   90.00
_cell.angle_gamma   90.00
#
_symmetry.space_group_name_H-M   'P 1'
#
loop_
_entity.id
_entity.type
_entity.pdbx_description
1 polymer ?
#
loop_
_entity_poly.entity_id
_entity_poly.type
_entity_poly.pdbx_seq_one_letter_code
_entity_poly.pdbx_strand_id
1 'polypeptide(L)'
;GTFFSDTSALIGNEVATFPYYPAEIRPPHNTIAGVSGFQVNTGANVKTSGDLCDILVCMNPASLAANINNAKIGATLVVDNSLFEEKIYEKAKFKSNPLTDGSLSNYNLIAANFSEIVKESCKDLGLDVKSVDRTRNLFGLGIVLYLCDYDLMVTLKLLEKKFKSKPQILEANKAVLKTGFFYAEALELQISKIHVSSAEIEKGKYRN
;
A
#
# COMPACT_ATOMS: atom_id res chain seq x y z
N GLY A 1 -0.73 2.33 5.80
CA GLY A 1 0.37 2.55 6.75
C GLY A 1 0.07 1.92 8.10
N THR A 2 -0.84 2.50 8.91
CA THR A 2 -1.09 2.10 10.31
C THR A 2 -1.36 0.60 10.50
N PHE A 3 -2.27 -0.01 9.73
CA PHE A 3 -2.52 -1.46 9.86
C PHE A 3 -1.31 -2.31 9.53
N PHE A 4 -0.50 -1.92 8.56
CA PHE A 4 0.74 -2.63 8.25
C PHE A 4 1.73 -2.55 9.40
N SER A 5 1.93 -1.33 9.97
CA SER A 5 2.81 -1.12 11.12
C SER A 5 2.36 -1.91 12.35
N ASP A 6 1.04 -1.88 12.65
CA ASP A 6 0.47 -2.62 13.77
C ASP A 6 0.62 -4.14 13.57
N THR A 7 0.41 -4.64 12.36
CA THR A 7 0.62 -6.05 12.01
C THR A 7 2.09 -6.44 12.18
N SER A 8 3.02 -5.65 11.62
CA SER A 8 4.46 -5.89 11.74
C SER A 8 4.91 -5.95 13.21
N ALA A 9 4.42 -5.02 14.04
CA ALA A 9 4.75 -5.00 15.47
C ALA A 9 4.18 -6.22 16.22
N LEU A 10 2.95 -6.67 15.89
CA LEU A 10 2.32 -7.82 16.53
C LEU A 10 2.98 -9.15 16.18
N ILE A 11 3.58 -9.28 15.01
CA ILE A 11 4.35 -10.48 14.63
C ILE A 11 5.80 -10.46 15.13
N GLY A 12 6.20 -9.39 15.83
CA GLY A 12 7.49 -9.31 16.53
C GLY A 12 8.60 -8.58 15.78
N ASN A 13 8.25 -7.78 14.76
CA ASN A 13 9.23 -6.95 14.06
C ASN A 13 9.45 -5.62 14.77
N GLU A 14 10.66 -5.08 14.68
CA GLU A 14 10.90 -3.68 14.96
C GLU A 14 10.30 -2.83 13.84
N VAL A 15 9.61 -1.75 14.18
CA VAL A 15 8.87 -0.92 13.22
C VAL A 15 9.16 0.54 13.48
N ALA A 16 9.60 1.26 12.44
CA ALA A 16 9.64 2.70 12.44
C ALA A 16 8.73 3.26 11.34
N THR A 17 7.99 4.32 11.66
CA THR A 17 7.03 4.94 10.73
C THR A 17 7.35 6.39 10.50
N PHE A 18 7.34 6.80 9.25
CA PHE A 18 7.66 8.15 8.81
C PHE A 18 6.52 8.68 7.94
N PRO A 19 5.51 9.32 8.56
CA PRO A 19 4.44 9.97 7.80
C PRO A 19 4.99 11.22 7.11
N TYR A 20 4.65 11.39 5.85
CA TYR A 20 4.93 12.59 5.08
C TYR A 20 3.61 13.26 4.69
N TYR A 21 3.37 14.42 5.25
CA TYR A 21 2.22 15.27 4.91
C TYR A 21 2.75 16.56 4.29
N PRO A 22 2.48 16.82 3.01
CA PRO A 22 2.92 18.08 2.41
C PRO A 22 2.29 19.28 3.12
N ALA A 23 3.09 20.29 3.43
CA ALA A 23 2.65 21.50 4.09
C ALA A 23 1.71 22.35 3.20
N GLU A 24 1.78 22.18 1.88
CA GLU A 24 1.01 22.94 0.90
C GLU A 24 -0.17 22.14 0.37
N ILE A 25 -1.38 22.62 0.66
CA ILE A 25 -2.64 22.05 0.14
C ILE A 25 -2.82 22.42 -1.34
N ARG A 26 -2.23 23.54 -1.80
CA ARG A 26 -2.27 24.02 -3.19
C ARG A 26 -0.83 24.22 -3.67
N PRO A 27 -0.31 23.31 -4.49
CA PRO A 27 1.04 23.45 -5.03
C PRO A 27 1.14 24.66 -5.98
N PRO A 28 2.31 25.29 -6.09
CA PRO A 28 2.57 26.30 -7.09
C PRO A 28 2.27 25.82 -8.51
N HIS A 29 1.98 26.73 -9.42
CA HIS A 29 1.73 26.42 -10.82
C HIS A 29 2.91 25.60 -11.39
N ASN A 30 2.61 24.47 -12.05
CA ASN A 30 3.57 23.52 -12.61
C ASN A 30 4.30 22.62 -11.62
N THR A 31 3.87 22.52 -10.36
CA THR A 31 4.34 21.47 -9.44
C THR A 31 3.32 20.34 -9.34
N ILE A 32 3.79 19.13 -9.05
CA ILE A 32 2.91 17.98 -8.74
C ILE A 32 2.17 18.32 -7.46
N ALA A 33 0.84 18.14 -7.45
CA ALA A 33 0.03 18.32 -6.23
C ALA A 33 0.64 17.52 -5.07
N GLY A 34 0.64 18.11 -3.88
CA GLY A 34 1.24 17.50 -2.70
C GLY A 34 0.72 16.09 -2.47
N VAL A 35 1.62 15.13 -2.54
CA VAL A 35 1.31 13.71 -2.33
C VAL A 35 1.63 13.35 -0.89
N SER A 36 0.60 12.94 -0.13
CA SER A 36 0.82 12.37 1.20
C SER A 36 1.46 11.01 1.07
N GLY A 37 2.48 10.75 1.89
CA GLY A 37 3.18 9.49 1.93
C GLY A 37 3.23 8.91 3.36
N PHE A 38 3.45 7.62 3.44
CA PHE A 38 3.66 6.92 4.70
C PHE A 38 4.70 5.83 4.49
N GLN A 39 5.91 6.06 4.97
CA GLN A 39 6.98 5.08 4.93
C GLN A 39 6.92 4.22 6.19
N VAL A 40 7.08 2.92 6.01
CA VAL A 40 7.24 1.95 7.09
C VAL A 40 8.53 1.20 6.86
N ASN A 41 9.44 1.28 7.81
CA ASN A 41 10.63 0.45 7.86
C ASN A 41 10.37 -0.64 8.90
N THR A 42 10.59 -1.90 8.51
CA THR A 42 10.37 -3.05 9.39
C THR A 42 11.52 -4.03 9.27
N GLY A 43 11.90 -4.68 10.36
CA GLY A 43 13.04 -5.60 10.42
C GLY A 43 13.76 -5.53 11.74
N ALA A 44 15.05 -5.90 11.76
CA ALA A 44 15.93 -5.73 12.90
C ALA A 44 16.75 -4.43 12.73
N ASN A 45 16.91 -3.64 13.81
CA ASN A 45 17.71 -2.41 13.84
C ASN A 45 17.25 -1.26 12.91
N VAL A 46 15.97 -0.98 12.89
CA VAL A 46 15.40 0.12 12.09
C VAL A 46 15.57 1.44 12.84
N LYS A 47 16.51 2.30 12.42
CA LYS A 47 16.86 3.54 13.17
C LYS A 47 16.63 4.84 12.39
N THR A 48 16.53 4.81 11.06
CA THR A 48 16.51 6.02 10.24
C THR A 48 15.44 6.01 9.16
N SER A 49 14.94 7.20 8.80
CA SER A 49 14.19 7.45 7.58
C SER A 49 15.16 7.65 6.41
N GLY A 50 14.72 7.41 5.18
CA GLY A 50 15.47 7.78 3.98
C GLY A 50 16.11 6.62 3.23
N ASP A 51 15.95 5.38 3.70
CA ASP A 51 16.31 4.22 2.91
C ASP A 51 15.35 4.04 1.73
N LEU A 52 15.88 3.57 0.60
CA LEU A 52 15.07 3.19 -0.55
C LEU A 52 14.15 2.02 -0.17
N CYS A 53 12.89 2.08 -0.63
CA CYS A 53 11.92 1.05 -0.29
C CYS A 53 12.01 -0.17 -1.21
N ASP A 54 11.69 -1.34 -0.65
CA ASP A 54 11.58 -2.62 -1.38
C ASP A 54 10.20 -2.79 -2.02
N ILE A 55 9.17 -2.14 -1.45
CA ILE A 55 7.80 -2.10 -1.98
C ILE A 55 7.32 -0.65 -1.99
N LEU A 56 6.83 -0.18 -3.12
CA LEU A 56 6.20 1.13 -3.27
C LEU A 56 4.73 0.96 -3.70
N VAL A 57 3.81 1.48 -2.90
CA VAL A 57 2.37 1.45 -3.21
C VAL A 57 1.93 2.82 -3.71
N CYS A 58 1.45 2.89 -4.94
CA CYS A 58 0.99 4.11 -5.60
C CYS A 58 -0.49 4.05 -5.93
N MET A 59 -1.26 4.97 -5.37
CA MET A 59 -2.72 5.04 -5.55
C MET A 59 -3.16 5.92 -6.73
N ASN A 60 -2.22 6.57 -7.41
CA ASN A 60 -2.47 7.43 -8.57
C ASN A 60 -1.13 7.82 -9.27
N PRO A 61 -1.17 8.40 -10.49
CA PRO A 61 0.04 8.82 -11.20
C PRO A 61 0.92 9.81 -10.44
N ALA A 62 0.34 10.76 -9.70
CA ALA A 62 1.11 11.74 -8.94
C ALA A 62 1.94 11.08 -7.82
N SER A 63 1.37 10.06 -7.16
CA SER A 63 2.10 9.32 -6.14
C SER A 63 3.26 8.51 -6.72
N LEU A 64 3.12 7.96 -7.92
CA LEU A 64 4.20 7.29 -8.63
C LEU A 64 5.30 8.28 -9.01
N ALA A 65 4.95 9.40 -9.66
CA ALA A 65 5.90 10.42 -10.09
C ALA A 65 6.72 11.01 -8.92
N ALA A 66 6.06 11.23 -7.77
CA ALA A 66 6.71 11.82 -6.60
C ALA A 66 7.65 10.84 -5.88
N ASN A 67 7.41 9.53 -5.97
CA ASN A 67 8.08 8.56 -5.09
C ASN A 67 8.88 7.49 -5.82
N ILE A 68 8.85 7.40 -7.14
CA ILE A 68 9.56 6.35 -7.89
C ILE A 68 11.06 6.32 -7.58
N ASN A 69 11.68 7.49 -7.37
CA ASN A 69 13.10 7.60 -7.03
C ASN A 69 13.43 7.12 -5.60
N ASN A 70 12.42 6.87 -4.77
CA ASN A 70 12.58 6.30 -3.45
C ASN A 70 12.49 4.76 -3.46
N ALA A 71 12.27 4.14 -4.61
CA ALA A 71 12.25 2.70 -4.76
C ALA A 71 13.62 2.16 -5.20
N LYS A 72 14.06 1.06 -4.60
CA LYS A 72 15.25 0.33 -5.05
C LYS A 72 15.05 -0.20 -6.48
N ILE A 73 16.11 -0.30 -7.25
CA ILE A 73 16.09 -1.07 -8.49
C ILE A 73 15.69 -2.52 -8.13
N GLY A 74 14.74 -3.09 -8.86
CA GLY A 74 14.16 -4.40 -8.56
C GLY A 74 13.06 -4.39 -7.50
N ALA A 75 12.72 -3.22 -6.93
CA ALA A 75 11.60 -3.10 -6.00
C ALA A 75 10.26 -3.48 -6.66
N THR A 76 9.30 -3.88 -5.84
CA THR A 76 7.94 -4.15 -6.29
C THR A 76 7.09 -2.89 -6.23
N LEU A 77 6.52 -2.50 -7.37
CA LEU A 77 5.59 -1.39 -7.50
C LEU A 77 4.16 -1.94 -7.49
N VAL A 78 3.37 -1.60 -6.50
CA VAL A 78 1.94 -1.92 -6.43
C VAL A 78 1.16 -0.67 -6.80
N VAL A 79 0.52 -0.68 -7.98
CA VAL A 79 -0.05 0.54 -8.58
C VAL A 79 -1.55 0.38 -8.83
N ASP A 80 -2.34 1.29 -8.28
CA ASP A 80 -3.74 1.46 -8.66
C ASP A 80 -3.80 2.16 -10.02
N ASN A 81 -4.13 1.42 -11.08
CA ASN A 81 -4.19 1.94 -12.43
C ASN A 81 -5.54 2.57 -12.81
N SER A 82 -6.50 2.62 -11.89
CA SER A 82 -7.85 3.16 -12.14
C SER A 82 -7.87 4.64 -12.54
N LEU A 83 -6.79 5.37 -12.28
CA LEU A 83 -6.64 6.79 -12.58
C LEU A 83 -5.51 7.08 -13.59
N PHE A 84 -5.03 6.09 -14.36
CA PHE A 84 -3.97 6.28 -15.35
C PHE A 84 -4.50 6.65 -16.73
N GLU A 85 -5.50 7.54 -16.77
CA GLU A 85 -5.97 8.20 -17.99
C GLU A 85 -4.97 9.29 -18.43
N GLU A 86 -4.90 9.56 -19.75
CA GLU A 86 -3.95 10.50 -20.37
C GLU A 86 -3.90 11.84 -19.66
N LYS A 87 -5.05 12.49 -19.49
CA LYS A 87 -5.15 13.80 -18.81
C LYS A 87 -4.65 13.78 -17.38
N ILE A 88 -4.66 12.63 -16.70
CA ILE A 88 -4.27 12.51 -15.28
C ILE A 88 -2.78 12.25 -15.17
N TYR A 89 -2.22 11.33 -15.97
CA TYR A 89 -0.79 11.08 -15.92
C TYR A 89 0.04 12.24 -16.52
N GLU A 90 -0.49 12.99 -17.51
CA GLU A 90 0.13 14.24 -18.00
C GLU A 90 0.23 15.32 -16.90
N LYS A 91 -0.81 15.47 -16.07
CA LYS A 91 -0.76 16.35 -14.88
C LYS A 91 0.33 15.93 -13.89
N ALA A 92 0.63 14.65 -13.82
CA ALA A 92 1.75 14.09 -13.04
C ALA A 92 3.09 14.22 -13.76
N LYS A 93 3.13 14.92 -14.93
CA LYS A 93 4.31 15.17 -15.77
C LYS A 93 4.90 13.94 -16.47
N PHE A 94 4.13 12.88 -16.60
CA PHE A 94 4.49 11.78 -17.50
C PHE A 94 4.17 12.17 -18.96
N LYS A 95 5.09 11.90 -19.88
CA LYS A 95 4.91 12.16 -21.32
C LYS A 95 4.09 11.06 -22.00
N SER A 96 4.10 9.86 -21.45
CA SER A 96 3.42 8.66 -21.88
C SER A 96 2.94 7.89 -20.67
N ASN A 97 2.11 6.86 -20.87
CA ASN A 97 1.67 6.03 -19.76
C ASN A 97 2.84 5.19 -19.22
N PRO A 98 3.36 5.49 -18.02
CA PRO A 98 4.52 4.80 -17.47
C PRO A 98 4.30 3.30 -17.23
N LEU A 99 3.03 2.87 -17.13
CA LEU A 99 2.69 1.46 -16.93
C LEU A 99 2.91 0.61 -18.20
N THR A 100 3.02 1.26 -19.38
CA THR A 100 3.10 0.56 -20.68
C THR A 100 4.24 1.01 -21.58
N ASP A 101 4.94 2.11 -21.23
CA ASP A 101 6.00 2.70 -22.07
C ASP A 101 7.41 2.12 -21.83
N GLY A 102 7.52 1.14 -20.92
CA GLY A 102 8.79 0.49 -20.58
C GLY A 102 9.64 1.25 -19.56
N SER A 103 9.24 2.44 -19.12
CA SER A 103 10.02 3.23 -18.14
C SER A 103 10.15 2.56 -16.77
N LEU A 104 9.27 1.62 -16.46
CA LEU A 104 9.27 0.86 -15.20
C LEU A 104 9.89 -0.53 -15.34
N SER A 105 10.61 -0.84 -16.43
CA SER A 105 11.19 -2.17 -16.70
C SER A 105 12.23 -2.63 -15.67
N ASN A 106 12.80 -1.72 -14.89
CA ASN A 106 13.73 -2.03 -13.79
C ASN A 106 13.03 -2.41 -12.48
N TYR A 107 11.71 -2.52 -12.46
CA TYR A 107 10.90 -2.81 -11.29
C TYR A 107 9.97 -3.99 -11.54
N ASN A 108 9.51 -4.62 -10.47
CA ASN A 108 8.46 -5.62 -10.53
C ASN A 108 7.10 -4.92 -10.44
N LEU A 109 6.37 -4.80 -11.55
CA LEU A 109 5.13 -4.04 -11.60
C LEU A 109 3.91 -4.92 -11.35
N ILE A 110 3.12 -4.58 -10.32
CA ILE A 110 1.77 -5.09 -10.06
C ILE A 110 0.80 -3.94 -10.27
N ALA A 111 0.20 -3.85 -11.45
CA ALA A 111 -0.80 -2.83 -11.77
C ALA A 111 -2.19 -3.47 -11.85
N ALA A 112 -3.16 -2.93 -11.10
CA ALA A 112 -4.53 -3.41 -11.08
C ALA A 112 -5.52 -2.26 -10.94
N ASN A 113 -6.74 -2.43 -11.46
CA ASN A 113 -7.83 -1.48 -11.28
C ASN A 113 -8.48 -1.70 -9.91
N PHE A 114 -7.94 -1.01 -8.89
CA PHE A 114 -8.43 -1.16 -7.51
C PHE A 114 -9.90 -0.79 -7.39
N SER A 115 -10.35 0.23 -8.12
CA SER A 115 -11.75 0.68 -8.07
C SER A 115 -12.73 -0.40 -8.52
N GLU A 116 -12.45 -1.09 -9.62
CA GLU A 116 -13.29 -2.17 -10.13
C GLU A 116 -13.28 -3.39 -9.23
N ILE A 117 -12.08 -3.83 -8.80
CA ILE A 117 -11.91 -5.01 -7.95
C ILE A 117 -12.61 -4.80 -6.60
N VAL A 118 -12.45 -3.62 -6.00
CA VAL A 118 -13.07 -3.32 -4.70
C VAL A 118 -14.60 -3.22 -4.82
N LYS A 119 -15.10 -2.63 -5.92
CA LYS A 119 -16.54 -2.59 -6.21
C LYS A 119 -17.12 -4.00 -6.33
N GLU A 120 -16.46 -4.88 -7.05
CA GLU A 120 -16.89 -6.28 -7.20
C GLU A 120 -16.82 -7.03 -5.84
N SER A 121 -15.78 -6.81 -5.06
CA SER A 121 -15.62 -7.44 -3.73
C SER A 121 -16.70 -7.03 -2.73
N CYS A 122 -17.32 -5.86 -2.92
CA CYS A 122 -18.32 -5.30 -2.01
C CYS A 122 -19.76 -5.30 -2.57
N LYS A 123 -20.01 -5.86 -3.74
CA LYS A 123 -21.29 -5.74 -4.46
C LYS A 123 -22.51 -6.19 -3.67
N ASP A 124 -22.36 -7.23 -2.87
CA ASP A 124 -23.45 -7.84 -2.09
C ASP A 124 -23.59 -7.29 -0.67
N LEU A 125 -22.79 -6.27 -0.29
CA LEU A 125 -22.78 -5.74 1.08
C LEU A 125 -23.71 -4.53 1.29
N GLY A 126 -24.39 -4.06 0.24
CA GLY A 126 -25.35 -2.95 0.34
C GLY A 126 -24.74 -1.61 0.77
N LEU A 127 -23.46 -1.39 0.49
CA LEU A 127 -22.75 -0.16 0.81
C LEU A 127 -22.86 0.87 -0.32
N ASP A 128 -22.85 2.14 0.05
CA ASP A 128 -22.76 3.23 -0.92
C ASP A 128 -21.36 3.28 -1.57
N VAL A 129 -21.29 3.86 -2.78
CA VAL A 129 -20.07 3.95 -3.59
C VAL A 129 -18.91 4.59 -2.83
N LYS A 130 -19.19 5.61 -2.02
CA LYS A 130 -18.16 6.34 -1.25
C LYS A 130 -17.58 5.48 -0.13
N SER A 131 -18.42 4.67 0.51
CA SER A 131 -17.98 3.73 1.55
C SER A 131 -17.15 2.60 0.95
N VAL A 132 -17.52 2.09 -0.21
CA VAL A 132 -16.74 1.11 -0.97
C VAL A 132 -15.39 1.69 -1.38
N ASP A 133 -15.35 2.88 -1.98
CA ASP A 133 -14.11 3.52 -2.42
C ASP A 133 -13.09 3.72 -1.28
N ARG A 134 -13.55 4.00 -0.07
CA ARG A 134 -12.69 4.14 1.11
C ARG A 134 -11.94 2.85 1.50
N THR A 135 -12.38 1.69 1.02
CA THR A 135 -11.70 0.41 1.30
C THR A 135 -10.55 0.11 0.35
N ARG A 136 -10.36 0.88 -0.74
CA ARG A 136 -9.30 0.66 -1.77
C ARG A 136 -7.90 0.47 -1.19
N ASN A 137 -7.56 1.24 -0.15
CA ASN A 137 -6.25 1.12 0.49
C ASN A 137 -6.02 -0.27 1.12
N LEU A 138 -7.08 -0.99 1.47
CA LEU A 138 -6.98 -2.34 2.04
C LEU A 138 -6.69 -3.39 0.98
N PHE A 139 -7.10 -3.17 -0.27
CA PHE A 139 -6.69 -4.02 -1.39
C PHE A 139 -5.17 -3.98 -1.56
N GLY A 140 -4.59 -2.77 -1.67
CA GLY A 140 -3.13 -2.60 -1.72
C GLY A 140 -2.41 -3.17 -0.48
N LEU A 141 -3.01 -3.01 0.71
CA LEU A 141 -2.48 -3.60 1.93
C LEU A 141 -2.46 -5.14 1.85
N GLY A 142 -3.51 -5.77 1.34
CA GLY A 142 -3.57 -7.22 1.15
C GLY A 142 -2.43 -7.74 0.29
N ILE A 143 -2.16 -7.07 -0.84
CA ILE A 143 -1.01 -7.37 -1.71
C ILE A 143 0.30 -7.29 -0.92
N VAL A 144 0.52 -6.19 -0.18
CA VAL A 144 1.75 -5.99 0.59
C VAL A 144 1.93 -7.05 1.67
N LEU A 145 0.86 -7.45 2.37
CA LEU A 145 0.92 -8.52 3.37
C LEU A 145 1.38 -9.85 2.75
N TYR A 146 0.87 -10.20 1.57
CA TYR A 146 1.30 -11.39 0.84
C TYR A 146 2.78 -11.30 0.44
N LEU A 147 3.22 -10.17 -0.11
CA LEU A 147 4.61 -9.94 -0.51
C LEU A 147 5.59 -10.00 0.68
N CYS A 148 5.15 -9.57 1.86
CA CYS A 148 5.95 -9.62 3.09
C CYS A 148 5.84 -10.95 3.85
N ASP A 149 5.14 -11.93 3.31
CA ASP A 149 4.88 -13.23 3.94
C ASP A 149 4.24 -13.12 5.34
N TYR A 150 3.36 -12.15 5.50
CA TYR A 150 2.68 -11.88 6.77
C TYR A 150 1.39 -12.68 6.90
N ASP A 151 1.12 -13.17 8.11
CA ASP A 151 -0.16 -13.84 8.41
C ASP A 151 -1.34 -12.85 8.31
N LEU A 152 -2.18 -13.09 7.31
CA LEU A 152 -3.40 -12.31 7.08
C LEU A 152 -4.32 -12.25 8.31
N MET A 153 -4.33 -13.32 9.13
CA MET A 153 -5.21 -13.41 10.30
C MET A 153 -4.91 -12.35 11.36
N VAL A 154 -3.65 -11.92 11.48
CA VAL A 154 -3.26 -10.86 12.41
C VAL A 154 -3.95 -9.54 12.04
N THR A 155 -3.89 -9.17 10.76
CA THR A 155 -4.54 -7.93 10.27
C THR A 155 -6.07 -8.03 10.34
N LEU A 156 -6.66 -9.20 10.05
CA LEU A 156 -8.11 -9.41 10.19
C LEU A 156 -8.59 -9.17 11.63
N LYS A 157 -7.88 -9.67 12.63
CA LYS A 157 -8.18 -9.41 14.05
C LYS A 157 -8.07 -7.92 14.41
N LEU A 158 -7.11 -7.19 13.84
CA LEU A 158 -6.99 -5.74 14.02
C LEU A 158 -8.19 -5.00 13.42
N LEU A 159 -8.67 -5.41 12.23
CA LEU A 159 -9.88 -4.85 11.63
C LEU A 159 -11.11 -5.10 12.51
N GLU A 160 -11.28 -6.31 13.04
CA GLU A 160 -12.38 -6.65 13.96
C GLU A 160 -12.38 -5.75 15.19
N LYS A 161 -11.23 -5.56 15.81
CA LYS A 161 -11.09 -4.67 16.99
C LYS A 161 -11.44 -3.23 16.63
N LYS A 162 -10.97 -2.73 15.49
CA LYS A 162 -11.14 -1.31 15.10
C LYS A 162 -12.56 -0.99 14.63
N PHE A 163 -13.21 -1.91 13.92
CA PHE A 163 -14.51 -1.68 13.29
C PHE A 163 -15.66 -2.44 13.98
N LYS A 164 -15.46 -2.90 15.21
CA LYS A 164 -16.46 -3.65 16.01
C LYS A 164 -17.85 -3.00 16.01
N SER A 165 -17.93 -1.67 16.07
CA SER A 165 -19.19 -0.91 16.10
C SER A 165 -19.82 -0.65 14.72
N LYS A 166 -19.17 -1.11 13.62
CA LYS A 166 -19.60 -0.85 12.24
C LYS A 166 -19.52 -2.13 11.40
N PRO A 167 -20.45 -3.10 11.62
CA PRO A 167 -20.33 -4.44 11.06
C PRO A 167 -20.27 -4.48 9.52
N GLN A 168 -21.06 -3.68 8.81
CA GLN A 168 -21.01 -3.63 7.35
C GLN A 168 -19.67 -3.12 6.83
N ILE A 169 -19.11 -2.09 7.45
CA ILE A 169 -17.77 -1.58 7.10
C ILE A 169 -16.69 -2.60 7.44
N LEU A 170 -16.85 -3.34 8.53
CA LEU A 170 -15.94 -4.42 8.90
C LEU A 170 -15.90 -5.51 7.84
N GLU A 171 -17.07 -5.98 7.39
CA GLU A 171 -17.15 -7.05 6.38
C GLU A 171 -16.58 -6.58 5.04
N ALA A 172 -16.85 -5.35 4.61
CA ALA A 172 -16.24 -4.79 3.41
C ALA A 172 -14.71 -4.71 3.52
N ASN A 173 -14.21 -4.22 4.64
CA ASN A 173 -12.77 -4.14 4.88
C ASN A 173 -12.10 -5.52 4.87
N LYS A 174 -12.73 -6.53 5.47
CA LYS A 174 -12.25 -7.92 5.46
C LYS A 174 -12.26 -8.51 4.04
N ALA A 175 -13.36 -8.33 3.32
CA ALA A 175 -13.49 -8.82 1.95
C ALA A 175 -12.39 -8.24 1.06
N VAL A 176 -12.24 -6.93 1.05
CA VAL A 176 -11.26 -6.22 0.22
C VAL A 176 -9.81 -6.58 0.59
N LEU A 177 -9.51 -6.69 1.90
CA LEU A 177 -8.17 -7.11 2.35
C LEU A 177 -7.83 -8.53 1.85
N LYS A 178 -8.77 -9.47 2.01
CA LYS A 178 -8.62 -10.84 1.52
C LYS A 178 -8.46 -10.88 0.00
N THR A 179 -9.28 -10.12 -0.73
CA THR A 179 -9.17 -10.03 -2.20
C THR A 179 -7.79 -9.57 -2.61
N GLY A 180 -7.21 -8.54 -1.96
CA GLY A 180 -5.85 -8.08 -2.26
C GLY A 180 -4.78 -9.13 -1.99
N PHE A 181 -4.90 -9.85 -0.88
CA PHE A 181 -3.96 -10.92 -0.51
C PHE A 181 -3.98 -12.06 -1.53
N PHE A 182 -5.16 -12.59 -1.84
CA PHE A 182 -5.32 -13.68 -2.78
C PHE A 182 -5.11 -13.26 -4.25
N TYR A 183 -5.32 -11.98 -4.57
CA TYR A 183 -4.96 -11.43 -5.88
C TYR A 183 -3.44 -11.54 -6.11
N ALA A 184 -2.63 -11.17 -5.13
CA ALA A 184 -1.18 -11.29 -5.24
C ALA A 184 -0.73 -12.76 -5.29
N GLU A 185 -1.37 -13.66 -4.55
CA GLU A 185 -1.13 -15.09 -4.60
C GLU A 185 -1.44 -15.67 -5.99
N ALA A 186 -2.60 -15.32 -6.55
CA ALA A 186 -3.06 -15.81 -7.86
C ALA A 186 -2.23 -15.32 -9.06
N LEU A 187 -1.48 -14.22 -8.90
CA LEU A 187 -0.59 -13.73 -9.95
C LEU A 187 0.63 -14.63 -10.19
N GLU A 188 0.84 -15.66 -9.35
CA GLU A 188 2.00 -16.58 -9.45
C GLU A 188 3.32 -15.84 -9.75
N LEU A 189 3.47 -14.69 -9.12
CA LEU A 189 4.59 -13.80 -9.40
C LEU A 189 5.91 -14.52 -9.10
N GLN A 190 6.84 -14.50 -10.05
CA GLN A 190 8.24 -14.89 -9.82
C GLN A 190 8.96 -13.84 -8.93
N ILE A 191 8.20 -13.13 -8.10
CA ILE A 191 8.71 -12.15 -7.15
C ILE A 191 8.97 -12.90 -5.85
N SER A 192 10.22 -12.89 -5.43
CA SER A 192 10.59 -13.45 -4.12
C SER A 192 9.85 -12.69 -3.02
N LYS A 193 9.14 -13.41 -2.16
CA LYS A 193 8.56 -12.82 -0.95
C LYS A 193 9.67 -12.22 -0.09
N ILE A 194 9.40 -11.07 0.49
CA ILE A 194 10.30 -10.40 1.42
C ILE A 194 10.08 -11.01 2.79
N HIS A 195 10.98 -11.88 3.21
CA HIS A 195 10.94 -12.39 4.57
C HIS A 195 11.52 -11.36 5.55
N VAL A 196 10.69 -10.84 6.45
CA VAL A 196 11.11 -9.90 7.50
C VAL A 196 11.38 -10.69 8.76
N SER A 197 12.65 -10.75 9.15
CA SER A 197 13.06 -11.43 10.39
C SER A 197 12.50 -10.71 11.62
N SER A 198 12.06 -11.50 12.60
CA SER A 198 11.66 -10.94 13.91
C SER A 198 12.84 -10.22 14.58
N ALA A 199 12.55 -9.14 15.29
CA ALA A 199 13.56 -8.43 16.07
C ALA A 199 14.07 -9.30 17.23
N GLU A 200 15.39 -9.28 17.48
CA GLU A 200 16.02 -9.97 18.59
C GLU A 200 15.92 -9.14 19.90
N ILE A 201 14.71 -8.71 20.25
CA ILE A 201 14.46 -7.95 21.49
C ILE A 201 13.45 -8.68 22.36
N GLU A 202 13.58 -8.51 23.67
CA GLU A 202 12.61 -9.07 24.62
C GLU A 202 11.21 -8.54 24.33
N LYS A 203 10.20 -9.42 24.49
CA LYS A 203 8.80 -9.01 24.30
C LYS A 203 8.42 -7.96 25.34
N GLY A 204 8.03 -6.78 24.89
CA GLY A 204 7.65 -5.69 25.78
C GLY A 204 7.04 -4.50 25.05
N LYS A 205 6.69 -3.47 25.81
CA LYS A 205 6.30 -2.17 25.26
C LYS A 205 7.48 -1.23 25.41
N TYR A 206 8.03 -0.80 24.29
CA TYR A 206 9.10 0.18 24.23
C TYR A 206 8.52 1.54 23.85
N ARG A 207 9.01 2.59 24.49
CA ARG A 207 8.72 3.99 24.14
C ARG A 207 10.04 4.70 23.92
N ASN A 208 10.12 5.43 22.83
CA ASN A 208 11.16 6.43 22.60
C ASN A 208 10.75 7.73 23.26
#